data_b87e6497c3a719052846773b94e52a71
#
_entry.id   b87e6497c3a719052846773b94e52a71
#
_cell.length_a   1.000
_cell.length_b   1.000
_cell.length_c   1.000
_cell.angle_alpha   90.00
_cell.angle_beta   90.00
_cell.angle_gamma   90.00
#
_symmetry.space_group_name_H-M   'P 1'
#
loop_
_entity.id
_entity.type
_entity.pdbx_description
1 polymer ?
#
loop_
_entity_poly.entity_id
_entity_poly.type
_entity_poly.pdbx_seq_one_letter_code
_entity_poly.pdbx_strand_id
1 'polypeptide(L)'
;IIALDATISSRPKGQKLDEFFHEIKEKYPDQLLMADCSTIEEALHADELGFDFIGTTMVGYTEQSKDLKIDENDFEILRTILSKVKHPVIAEGNINTPAKLKRVLELGAFCAVVGSAITRPQLITKSFANAIK
;
A
#
# COMPACT_ATOMS: atom_id res chain seq x y z
N ILE A 1 3.50 5.55 13.49
CA ILE A 1 3.99 4.91 12.25
C ILE A 1 4.35 5.99 11.26
N ILE A 2 5.49 5.85 10.59
CA ILE A 2 5.89 6.69 9.45
C ILE A 2 5.83 5.82 8.19
N ALA A 3 5.08 6.25 7.18
CA ALA A 3 5.05 5.61 5.88
C ALA A 3 6.16 6.18 4.99
N LEU A 4 6.88 5.30 4.30
CA LEU A 4 7.96 5.62 3.38
C LEU A 4 7.67 5.05 2.00
N ASP A 5 7.94 5.82 0.96
CA ASP A 5 7.97 5.30 -0.41
C ASP A 5 9.05 4.20 -0.50
N ALA A 6 8.61 2.95 -0.60
CA ALA A 6 9.47 1.77 -0.73
C ALA A 6 9.58 1.28 -2.16
N THR A 7 9.11 2.07 -3.13
CA THR A 7 9.22 1.74 -4.56
C THR A 7 10.64 1.89 -5.06
N ILE A 8 10.91 1.36 -6.26
CA ILE A 8 12.19 1.54 -6.96
C ILE A 8 12.40 2.95 -7.51
N SER A 9 11.47 3.87 -7.25
CA SER A 9 11.57 5.26 -7.71
C SER A 9 12.82 5.97 -7.19
N SER A 10 13.32 6.90 -7.98
CA SER A 10 14.50 7.69 -7.61
C SER A 10 14.22 8.57 -6.39
N ARG A 11 15.07 8.47 -5.39
CA ARG A 11 15.05 9.32 -4.20
C ARG A 11 15.95 10.54 -4.36
N PRO A 12 15.74 11.61 -3.59
CA PRO A 12 16.65 12.75 -3.58
C PRO A 12 18.10 12.31 -3.35
N LYS A 13 19.02 12.89 -4.10
CA LYS A 13 20.47 12.58 -4.06
C LYS A 13 20.82 11.14 -4.42
N GLY A 14 19.91 10.38 -5.04
CA GLY A 14 20.17 8.98 -5.44
C GLY A 14 20.27 7.99 -4.25
N GLN A 15 19.79 8.38 -3.07
CA GLN A 15 19.80 7.52 -1.88
C GLN A 15 18.99 6.23 -2.11
N LYS A 16 19.54 5.09 -1.74
CA LYS A 16 18.85 3.80 -1.80
C LYS A 16 17.88 3.63 -0.64
N LEU A 17 16.85 2.79 -0.81
CA LEU A 17 15.87 2.49 0.25
C LEU A 17 16.57 1.93 1.49
N ASP A 18 17.47 0.98 1.31
CA ASP A 18 18.18 0.30 2.39
C ASP A 18 19.00 1.28 3.24
N GLU A 19 19.73 2.18 2.58
CA GLU A 19 20.52 3.23 3.25
C GLU A 19 19.60 4.14 4.07
N PHE A 20 18.49 4.58 3.48
CA PHE A 20 17.53 5.46 4.12
C PHE A 20 16.83 4.78 5.30
N PHE A 21 16.43 3.51 5.15
CA PHE A 21 15.84 2.71 6.22
C PHE A 21 16.80 2.59 7.42
N HIS A 22 18.06 2.20 7.17
CA HIS A 22 19.05 2.04 8.23
C HIS A 22 19.36 3.36 8.94
N GLU A 23 19.49 4.46 8.19
CA GLU A 23 19.69 5.80 8.76
C GLU A 23 18.56 6.19 9.72
N ILE A 24 17.28 5.88 9.34
CA ILE A 24 16.14 6.16 10.21
C ILE A 24 16.18 5.27 11.46
N LYS A 25 16.42 3.97 11.31
CA LYS A 25 16.43 3.03 12.44
C LYS A 25 17.61 3.27 13.38
N GLU A 26 18.75 3.71 12.86
CA GLU A 26 19.88 4.13 13.69
C GLU A 26 19.56 5.35 14.57
N LYS A 27 18.92 6.35 13.96
CA LYS A 27 18.56 7.60 14.64
C LYS A 27 17.32 7.48 15.52
N TYR A 28 16.38 6.62 15.13
CA TYR A 28 15.07 6.45 15.78
C TYR A 28 14.73 4.95 15.88
N PRO A 29 15.40 4.17 16.75
CA PRO A 29 15.29 2.71 16.78
C PRO A 29 13.86 2.19 17.05
N ASP A 30 13.10 2.92 17.86
CA ASP A 30 11.72 2.54 18.23
C ASP A 30 10.65 3.03 17.26
N GLN A 31 11.05 3.77 16.21
CA GLN A 31 10.10 4.29 15.24
C GLN A 31 9.56 3.18 14.36
N LEU A 32 8.25 2.96 14.40
CA LEU A 32 7.56 2.04 13.48
C LEU A 32 7.50 2.62 12.08
N LEU A 33 7.91 1.82 11.09
CA LEU A 33 7.96 2.17 9.68
C LEU A 33 7.02 1.29 8.86
N MET A 34 6.31 1.91 7.92
CA MET A 34 5.48 1.25 6.92
C MET A 34 6.08 1.46 5.54
N ALA A 35 6.19 0.41 4.76
CA ALA A 35 6.66 0.46 3.39
C ALA A 35 5.48 0.66 2.43
N ASP A 36 5.44 1.77 1.69
CA ASP A 36 4.48 1.98 0.61
C ASP A 36 5.00 1.35 -0.68
N CYS A 37 4.45 0.18 -1.05
CA CYS A 37 4.89 -0.65 -2.15
C CYS A 37 3.93 -0.59 -3.35
N SER A 38 4.49 -0.77 -4.55
CA SER A 38 3.74 -0.83 -5.81
C SER A 38 3.76 -2.20 -6.47
N THR A 39 4.74 -3.05 -6.13
CA THR A 39 4.89 -4.40 -6.67
C THR A 39 5.11 -5.44 -5.57
N ILE A 40 4.97 -6.71 -5.93
CA ILE A 40 5.23 -7.85 -5.02
C ILE A 40 6.71 -7.86 -4.63
N GLU A 41 7.61 -7.60 -5.58
CA GLU A 41 9.06 -7.59 -5.36
C GLU A 41 9.47 -6.52 -4.34
N GLU A 42 8.89 -5.32 -4.43
CA GLU A 42 9.11 -4.23 -3.48
C GLU A 42 8.61 -4.61 -2.08
N ALA A 43 7.43 -5.25 -1.99
CA ALA A 43 6.88 -5.73 -0.73
C ALA A 43 7.77 -6.78 -0.06
N LEU A 44 8.31 -7.73 -0.84
CA LEU A 44 9.23 -8.74 -0.33
C LEU A 44 10.55 -8.12 0.14
N HIS A 45 11.11 -7.19 -0.63
CA HIS A 45 12.33 -6.48 -0.25
C HIS A 45 12.14 -5.67 1.05
N ALA A 46 11.02 -4.98 1.19
CA ALA A 46 10.69 -4.24 2.39
C ALA A 46 10.52 -5.16 3.62
N ASP A 47 9.88 -6.33 3.44
CA ASP A 47 9.73 -7.34 4.48
C ASP A 47 11.09 -7.89 4.94
N GLU A 48 12.00 -8.20 3.99
CA GLU A 48 13.37 -8.65 4.29
C GLU A 48 14.21 -7.57 4.97
N LEU A 49 14.03 -6.31 4.60
CA LEU A 49 14.73 -5.17 5.19
C LEU A 49 14.29 -4.90 6.63
N GLY A 50 13.09 -5.33 7.01
CA GLY A 50 12.57 -5.24 8.38
C GLY A 50 11.63 -4.06 8.63
N PHE A 51 10.89 -3.62 7.63
CA PHE A 51 9.76 -2.71 7.84
C PHE A 51 8.72 -3.37 8.75
N ASP A 52 8.16 -2.60 9.66
CA ASP A 52 7.17 -3.08 10.63
C ASP A 52 5.80 -3.37 9.98
N PHE A 53 5.50 -2.70 8.87
CA PHE A 53 4.27 -2.88 8.08
C PHE A 53 4.57 -2.81 6.58
N ILE A 54 3.83 -3.59 5.80
CA ILE A 54 3.86 -3.58 4.34
C ILE A 54 2.53 -3.04 3.80
N GLY A 55 2.58 -1.95 3.04
CA GLY A 55 1.41 -1.30 2.44
C GLY A 55 1.32 -1.51 0.94
N THR A 56 0.11 -1.67 0.41
CA THR A 56 -0.16 -1.76 -1.04
C THR A 56 -0.50 -0.40 -1.67
N THR A 57 -0.11 0.69 -1.00
CA THR A 57 -0.49 2.08 -1.27
C THR A 57 -0.20 2.50 -2.71
N MET A 58 0.94 2.07 -3.25
CA MET A 58 1.46 2.53 -4.53
C MET A 58 1.08 1.65 -5.73
N VAL A 59 0.30 0.57 -5.52
CA VAL A 59 -0.17 -0.30 -6.62
C VAL A 59 -1.03 0.50 -7.60
N GLY A 60 -0.61 0.52 -8.88
CA GLY A 60 -1.25 1.30 -9.94
C GLY A 60 -0.78 2.75 -10.06
N TYR A 61 0.13 3.22 -9.18
CA TYR A 61 0.58 4.62 -9.16
C TYR A 61 2.05 4.81 -9.59
N THR A 62 2.77 3.75 -9.91
CA THR A 62 4.15 3.81 -10.41
C THR A 62 4.21 3.34 -11.85
N GLU A 63 5.30 3.67 -12.56
CA GLU A 63 5.50 3.20 -13.93
C GLU A 63 5.50 1.66 -14.02
N GLN A 64 6.01 0.98 -12.99
CA GLN A 64 6.09 -0.48 -12.90
C GLN A 64 4.73 -1.14 -12.64
N SER A 65 3.80 -0.40 -12.05
CA SER A 65 2.48 -0.93 -11.64
C SER A 65 1.29 -0.22 -12.29
N LYS A 66 1.51 0.69 -13.24
CA LYS A 66 0.44 1.53 -13.85
C LYS A 66 -0.72 0.76 -14.43
N ASP A 67 -0.47 -0.45 -14.91
CA ASP A 67 -1.49 -1.32 -15.50
C ASP A 67 -2.11 -2.29 -14.49
N LEU A 68 -1.68 -2.24 -13.23
CA LEU A 68 -2.18 -3.08 -12.15
C LEU A 68 -3.30 -2.38 -11.37
N LYS A 69 -4.25 -3.17 -10.90
CA LYS A 69 -5.27 -2.71 -9.95
C LYS A 69 -5.31 -3.67 -8.77
N ILE A 70 -5.34 -3.11 -7.59
CA ILE A 70 -5.29 -3.90 -6.35
C ILE A 70 -6.47 -4.88 -6.23
N ASP A 71 -7.63 -4.54 -6.78
CA ASP A 71 -8.87 -5.30 -6.69
C ASP A 71 -9.11 -6.29 -7.85
N GLU A 72 -8.20 -6.37 -8.81
CA GLU A 72 -8.28 -7.35 -9.90
C GLU A 72 -8.11 -8.80 -9.38
N ASN A 73 -8.80 -9.73 -10.03
CA ASN A 73 -8.73 -11.16 -9.74
C ASN A 73 -8.88 -11.48 -8.23
N ASP A 74 -9.87 -10.87 -7.59
CA ASP A 74 -10.11 -11.03 -6.15
C ASP A 74 -8.87 -10.67 -5.32
N PHE A 75 -8.30 -9.50 -5.56
CA PHE A 75 -7.13 -8.99 -4.84
C PHE A 75 -5.89 -9.89 -4.97
N GLU A 76 -5.61 -10.40 -6.16
CA GLU A 76 -4.51 -11.34 -6.41
C GLU A 76 -3.15 -10.82 -5.90
N ILE A 77 -2.83 -9.54 -6.14
CA ILE A 77 -1.58 -8.93 -5.66
C ILE A 77 -1.52 -8.97 -4.14
N LEU A 78 -2.59 -8.54 -3.46
CA LEU A 78 -2.68 -8.54 -2.00
C LEU A 78 -2.55 -9.97 -1.45
N ARG A 79 -3.26 -10.95 -2.03
CA ARG A 79 -3.17 -12.35 -1.62
C ARG A 79 -1.76 -12.91 -1.78
N THR A 80 -1.09 -12.54 -2.86
CA THR A 80 0.29 -12.96 -3.12
C THR A 80 1.24 -12.38 -2.09
N ILE A 81 1.13 -11.08 -1.78
CA ILE A 81 1.93 -10.42 -0.73
C ILE A 81 1.67 -11.11 0.61
N LEU A 82 0.40 -11.23 1.03
CA LEU A 82 0.01 -11.89 2.29
C LEU A 82 0.56 -13.30 2.47
N SER A 83 0.71 -14.05 1.37
CA SER A 83 1.23 -15.41 1.40
C SER A 83 2.76 -15.51 1.54
N LYS A 84 3.48 -14.41 1.34
CA LYS A 84 4.95 -14.41 1.24
C LYS A 84 5.66 -13.58 2.29
N VAL A 85 5.05 -12.48 2.75
CA VAL A 85 5.64 -11.60 3.75
C VAL A 85 5.34 -12.08 5.17
N LYS A 86 6.20 -11.72 6.11
CA LYS A 86 6.08 -12.05 7.54
C LYS A 86 5.44 -10.93 8.34
N HIS A 87 5.67 -9.68 7.93
CA HIS A 87 5.16 -8.51 8.63
C HIS A 87 3.69 -8.23 8.26
N PRO A 88 2.93 -7.58 9.15
CA PRO A 88 1.54 -7.22 8.92
C PRO A 88 1.35 -6.40 7.64
N VAL A 89 0.35 -6.78 6.83
CA VAL A 89 0.02 -6.08 5.58
C VAL A 89 -1.15 -5.13 5.80
N ILE A 90 -0.97 -3.88 5.38
CA ILE A 90 -2.00 -2.85 5.34
C ILE A 90 -2.52 -2.76 3.91
N ALA A 91 -3.80 -3.14 3.71
CA ALA A 91 -4.43 -3.05 2.40
C ALA A 91 -4.85 -1.60 2.11
N GLU A 92 -4.24 -1.00 1.10
CA GLU A 92 -4.54 0.36 0.65
C GLU A 92 -4.59 0.43 -0.87
N GLY A 93 -5.36 1.37 -1.38
CA GLY A 93 -5.57 1.57 -2.80
C GLY A 93 -6.91 1.03 -3.29
N ASN A 94 -7.74 1.90 -3.86
CA ASN A 94 -9.03 1.58 -4.48
C ASN A 94 -10.01 0.74 -3.61
N ILE A 95 -9.88 0.78 -2.28
CA ILE A 95 -10.85 0.19 -1.35
C ILE A 95 -11.97 1.21 -1.16
N ASN A 96 -12.91 1.21 -2.10
CA ASN A 96 -13.92 2.26 -2.25
C ASN A 96 -15.36 1.78 -1.99
N THR A 97 -15.52 0.55 -1.54
CA THR A 97 -16.83 -0.02 -1.13
C THR A 97 -16.70 -0.83 0.16
N PRO A 98 -17.79 -0.93 0.98
CA PRO A 98 -17.81 -1.80 2.16
C PRO A 98 -17.49 -3.26 1.85
N ALA A 99 -17.93 -3.76 0.68
CA ALA A 99 -17.64 -5.14 0.26
C ALA A 99 -16.15 -5.38 0.04
N LYS A 100 -15.44 -4.46 -0.61
CA LYS A 100 -13.99 -4.54 -0.78
C LYS A 100 -13.25 -4.48 0.56
N LEU A 101 -13.67 -3.57 1.46
CA LEU A 101 -13.11 -3.51 2.81
C LEU A 101 -13.24 -4.84 3.55
N LYS A 102 -14.46 -5.39 3.57
CA LYS A 102 -14.72 -6.70 4.18
C LYS A 102 -13.82 -7.77 3.57
N ARG A 103 -13.72 -7.80 2.23
CA ARG A 103 -12.95 -8.82 1.52
C ARG A 103 -11.47 -8.79 1.84
N VAL A 104 -10.82 -7.63 1.87
CA VAL A 104 -9.37 -7.55 2.19
C VAL A 104 -9.08 -7.99 3.62
N LEU A 105 -9.98 -7.74 4.56
CA LEU A 105 -9.84 -8.25 5.93
C LEU A 105 -10.04 -9.77 6.01
N GLU A 106 -11.00 -10.34 5.27
CA GLU A 106 -11.19 -11.78 5.16
C GLU A 106 -9.98 -12.49 4.54
N LEU A 107 -9.25 -11.83 3.65
CA LEU A 107 -8.02 -12.33 3.06
C LEU A 107 -6.83 -12.35 4.03
N GLY A 108 -6.94 -11.65 5.17
CA GLY A 108 -5.91 -11.65 6.21
C GLY A 108 -5.11 -10.34 6.30
N ALA A 109 -5.54 -9.27 5.63
CA ALA A 109 -4.93 -7.96 5.86
C ALA A 109 -5.08 -7.55 7.33
N PHE A 110 -4.02 -7.00 7.92
CA PHE A 110 -4.01 -6.52 9.30
C PHE A 110 -5.01 -5.39 9.53
N CYS A 111 -5.05 -4.45 8.58
CA CYS A 111 -6.08 -3.42 8.50
C CYS A 111 -6.20 -2.93 7.05
N ALA A 112 -7.13 -2.01 6.80
CA ALA A 112 -7.31 -1.39 5.49
C ALA A 112 -7.50 0.11 5.60
N VAL A 113 -7.02 0.83 4.58
CA VAL A 113 -7.18 2.28 4.45
C VAL A 113 -8.24 2.60 3.41
N VAL A 114 -9.25 3.35 3.81
CA VAL A 114 -10.30 3.89 2.93
C VAL A 114 -10.12 5.39 2.83
N GLY A 115 -9.69 5.86 1.66
CA GLY A 115 -9.38 7.26 1.40
C GLY A 115 -10.55 8.04 0.78
N SER A 116 -10.44 8.33 -0.50
CA SER A 116 -11.33 9.23 -1.27
C SER A 116 -12.81 8.90 -1.16
N ALA A 117 -13.17 7.62 -0.98
CA ALA A 117 -14.55 7.19 -0.80
C ALA A 117 -15.22 7.76 0.47
N ILE A 118 -14.42 8.24 1.44
CA ILE A 118 -14.91 8.86 2.68
C ILE A 118 -14.54 10.34 2.71
N THR A 119 -13.31 10.70 2.31
CA THR A 119 -12.73 12.02 2.54
C THR A 119 -12.99 13.04 1.43
N ARG A 120 -13.58 12.62 0.30
CA ARG A 120 -13.86 13.49 -0.86
C ARG A 120 -15.35 13.53 -1.19
N PRO A 121 -16.18 14.28 -0.45
CA PRO A 121 -17.62 14.35 -0.65
C PRO A 121 -18.01 14.79 -2.08
N GLN A 122 -17.22 15.61 -2.75
CA GLN A 122 -17.44 16.01 -4.13
C GLN A 122 -17.38 14.82 -5.12
N LEU A 123 -16.51 13.84 -4.89
CA LEU A 123 -16.43 12.63 -5.72
C LEU A 123 -17.61 11.71 -5.44
N ILE A 124 -18.02 11.59 -4.18
CA ILE A 124 -19.17 10.82 -3.75
C ILE A 124 -20.43 11.42 -4.40
N THR A 125 -20.66 12.72 -4.28
CA THR A 125 -21.77 13.44 -4.90
C THR A 125 -21.78 13.25 -6.40
N LYS A 126 -20.62 13.34 -7.07
CA LYS A 126 -20.50 13.14 -8.52
C LYS A 126 -20.94 11.73 -8.94
N SER A 127 -20.63 10.70 -8.15
CA SER A 127 -21.04 9.32 -8.45
C SER A 127 -22.56 9.16 -8.43
N PHE A 128 -23.23 9.74 -7.45
CA PHE A 128 -24.71 9.75 -7.39
C PHE A 128 -25.32 10.55 -8.53
N ALA A 129 -24.81 11.76 -8.81
CA ALA A 129 -25.32 12.59 -9.90
C ALA A 129 -25.16 11.95 -11.29
N ASN A 130 -24.10 11.15 -11.50
CA ASN A 130 -23.90 10.43 -12.76
C ASN A 130 -24.87 9.26 -12.93
N ALA A 131 -25.37 8.67 -11.86
CA ALA A 131 -26.32 7.55 -11.92
C ALA A 131 -27.72 7.95 -12.38
N ILE A 132 -28.06 9.24 -12.40
CA ILE A 132 -29.36 9.78 -12.81
C ILE A 132 -29.33 10.55 -14.14
N LYS A 133 -28.21 10.50 -14.86
CA LYS A 133 -28.06 11.02 -16.23
C LYS A 133 -28.33 9.92 -17.24
#